data_25a91c4c26e683f7dbccc4baedc2c788
#
_entry.id   25a91c4c26e683f7dbccc4baedc2c788
#
_cell.length_a   1.000
_cell.length_b   1.000
_cell.length_c   1.000
_cell.angle_alpha   90.00
_cell.angle_beta   90.00
_cell.angle_gamma   90.00
#
_symmetry.space_group_name_H-M   'P 1'
#
loop_
_entity.id
_entity.type
_entity.pdbx_description
1 polymer ?
#
loop_
_entity_poly.entity_id
_entity_poly.type
_entity_poly.pdbx_seq_one_letter_code
_entity_poly.pdbx_strand_id
1 'polypeptide(L)'
;MLQMKTDLLRVNRLEKTADSWIFSNAKTGTWVKPTATGVGEPSLGAFAVPIFTESNRDNTVGFTKDTTVTGTVSVLYGKMEAVTDQFTGTPAIGDKLYVLATGKLANATDASLDAAGQAAANVVAICTKASTAVEWFGNTINVIEYVTV
;
A
#
# COMPACT_ATOMS: atom_id res chain seq x y z
N MET A 1 8.09 -1.44 -0.67
CA MET A 1 8.21 -2.10 -1.99
C MET A 1 6.83 -2.40 -2.54
N LEU A 2 6.64 -2.18 -3.80
CA LEU A 2 5.47 -2.62 -4.55
C LEU A 2 5.93 -3.17 -5.90
N GLN A 3 5.73 -4.44 -6.12
CA GLN A 3 6.02 -5.09 -7.40
C GLN A 3 4.73 -5.53 -8.05
N MET A 4 4.46 -5.01 -9.25
CA MET A 4 3.28 -5.34 -10.01
C MET A 4 3.46 -6.69 -10.71
N LYS A 5 2.48 -7.56 -10.58
CA LYS A 5 2.33 -8.79 -11.38
C LYS A 5 1.34 -8.59 -12.53
N THR A 6 0.45 -7.62 -12.39
CA THR A 6 -0.48 -7.22 -13.44
C THR A 6 0.20 -6.25 -14.41
N ASP A 7 -0.10 -6.37 -15.68
CA ASP A 7 0.33 -5.42 -16.69
C ASP A 7 -0.17 -4.01 -16.35
N LEU A 8 0.76 -3.05 -16.25
CA LEU A 8 0.46 -1.65 -15.94
C LEU A 8 -0.50 -0.99 -16.94
N LEU A 9 -0.65 -1.52 -18.15
CA LEU A 9 -1.64 -1.06 -19.12
C LEU A 9 -3.09 -1.32 -18.67
N ARG A 10 -3.30 -2.19 -17.68
CA ARG A 10 -4.62 -2.55 -17.15
C ARG A 10 -4.99 -1.81 -15.87
N VAL A 11 -4.08 -1.01 -15.33
CA VAL A 11 -4.31 -0.18 -14.15
C VAL A 11 -4.12 1.29 -14.48
N ASN A 12 -4.89 2.14 -13.84
CA ASN A 12 -4.75 3.58 -13.99
C ASN A 12 -3.65 4.07 -13.05
N ARG A 13 -2.59 4.62 -13.61
CA ARG A 13 -1.56 5.33 -12.86
C ARG A 13 -1.85 6.83 -12.95
N LEU A 14 -2.08 7.46 -11.83
CA LEU A 14 -2.40 8.88 -11.75
C LEU A 14 -1.42 9.61 -10.84
N GLU A 15 -0.95 10.76 -11.29
CA GLU A 15 -0.22 11.70 -10.45
C GLU A 15 -1.19 12.45 -9.55
N LYS A 16 -0.93 12.47 -8.26
CA LYS A 16 -1.74 13.16 -7.25
C LYS A 16 -0.88 14.04 -6.36
N THR A 17 -1.39 15.21 -6.03
CA THR A 17 -0.75 16.08 -5.04
C THR A 17 -0.67 15.34 -3.70
N ALA A 18 0.53 15.29 -3.13
CA ALA A 18 0.81 14.66 -1.86
C ALA A 18 0.78 15.68 -0.73
N ASP A 19 0.16 15.33 0.39
CA ASP A 19 0.23 16.15 1.59
C ASP A 19 1.53 15.91 2.38
N SER A 20 1.73 16.67 3.46
CA SER A 20 2.94 16.59 4.28
C SER A 20 3.13 15.24 4.97
N TRP A 21 2.04 14.52 5.26
CA TRP A 21 2.11 13.20 5.87
C TRP A 21 2.85 12.21 4.98
N ILE A 22 2.64 12.27 3.67
CA ILE A 22 3.25 11.37 2.69
C ILE A 22 4.77 11.51 2.70
N PHE A 23 5.29 12.72 2.72
CA PHE A 23 6.75 12.95 2.73
C PHE A 23 7.42 12.45 4.01
N SER A 24 6.70 12.44 5.13
CA SER A 24 7.23 12.02 6.42
C SER A 24 7.08 10.53 6.69
N ASN A 25 6.08 9.86 6.08
CA ASN A 25 5.66 8.53 6.52
C ASN A 25 5.57 7.49 5.40
N ALA A 26 5.26 7.90 4.17
CA ALA A 26 4.97 6.96 3.10
C ALA A 26 6.23 6.44 2.40
N LYS A 27 6.13 5.21 1.92
CA LYS A 27 7.08 4.53 1.04
C LYS A 27 6.33 3.95 -0.15
N THR A 28 7.03 3.50 -1.16
CA THR A 28 6.41 2.77 -2.26
C THR A 28 5.65 1.56 -1.73
N GLY A 29 4.39 1.42 -2.13
CA GLY A 29 3.49 0.39 -1.63
C GLY A 29 2.63 0.81 -0.44
N THR A 30 2.91 1.95 0.20
CA THR A 30 2.05 2.54 1.23
C THR A 30 0.71 2.92 0.61
N TRP A 31 -0.38 2.56 1.29
CA TRP A 31 -1.74 2.92 0.89
C TRP A 31 -2.09 4.29 1.44
N VAL A 32 -2.66 5.15 0.60
CA VAL A 32 -3.00 6.53 0.92
C VAL A 32 -4.45 6.81 0.59
N LYS A 33 -5.05 7.75 1.32
CA LYS A 33 -6.45 8.13 1.13
C LYS A 33 -6.57 9.26 0.11
N PRO A 34 -7.47 9.14 -0.88
CA PRO A 34 -7.85 10.26 -1.71
C PRO A 34 -8.42 11.40 -0.86
N THR A 35 -8.02 12.63 -1.17
CA THR A 35 -8.49 13.86 -0.54
C THR A 35 -9.08 14.78 -1.61
N ALA A 36 -9.68 15.90 -1.19
CA ALA A 36 -10.23 16.89 -2.12
C ALA A 36 -9.16 17.47 -3.06
N THR A 37 -7.90 17.54 -2.63
CA THR A 37 -6.80 18.16 -3.37
C THR A 37 -5.75 17.17 -3.90
N GLY A 38 -5.84 15.90 -3.51
CA GLY A 38 -4.85 14.91 -3.91
C GLY A 38 -4.94 13.62 -3.10
N VAL A 39 -3.86 13.26 -2.41
CA VAL A 39 -3.81 12.10 -1.52
C VAL A 39 -3.09 12.44 -0.22
N GLY A 40 -3.42 11.76 0.86
CA GLY A 40 -2.88 12.02 2.18
C GLY A 40 -2.97 10.85 3.13
N GLU A 41 -2.84 11.16 4.42
CA GLU A 41 -2.84 10.20 5.51
C GLU A 41 -4.05 9.24 5.43
N PRO A 42 -3.80 7.93 5.43
CA PRO A 42 -4.88 6.95 5.43
C PRO A 42 -5.65 6.97 6.75
N SER A 43 -6.90 6.57 6.68
CA SER A 43 -7.73 6.33 7.87
C SER A 43 -7.98 4.83 8.00
N LEU A 44 -7.96 4.33 9.24
CA LEU A 44 -8.18 2.91 9.54
C LEU A 44 -9.45 2.39 8.86
N GLY A 45 -9.30 1.35 8.04
CA GLY A 45 -10.41 0.70 7.35
C GLY A 45 -11.09 1.52 6.26
N ALA A 46 -10.58 2.69 5.91
CA ALA A 46 -11.12 3.51 4.83
C ALA A 46 -10.63 3.04 3.46
N PHE A 47 -11.32 3.48 2.40
CA PHE A 47 -10.84 3.31 1.03
C PHE A 47 -9.49 4.00 0.86
N ALA A 48 -8.55 3.31 0.22
CA ALA A 48 -7.22 3.81 -0.06
C ALA A 48 -6.68 3.21 -1.36
N VAL A 49 -5.58 3.77 -1.86
CA VAL A 49 -4.87 3.32 -3.06
C VAL A 49 -3.36 3.29 -2.80
N PRO A 50 -2.62 2.36 -3.40
CA PRO A 50 -1.20 2.25 -3.14
C PRO A 50 -0.39 3.27 -3.95
N ILE A 51 0.68 3.78 -3.34
CA ILE A 51 1.70 4.58 -4.02
C ILE A 51 2.61 3.65 -4.81
N PHE A 52 2.93 4.06 -6.03
CA PHE A 52 3.83 3.34 -6.91
C PHE A 52 4.93 4.27 -7.44
N THR A 53 6.17 3.76 -7.51
CA THR A 53 7.25 4.39 -8.25
C THR A 53 8.10 3.33 -8.93
N GLU A 54 8.54 3.61 -10.14
CA GLU A 54 9.45 2.74 -10.89
C GLU A 54 10.85 2.70 -10.26
N SER A 55 11.21 3.74 -9.50
CA SER A 55 12.50 3.83 -8.78
C SER A 55 12.47 3.11 -7.43
N ASN A 56 11.77 2.04 -7.31
CA ASN A 56 11.54 1.26 -6.08
C ASN A 56 12.80 0.48 -5.64
N ARG A 57 13.94 1.17 -5.52
CA ARG A 57 15.23 0.52 -5.28
C ARG A 57 15.53 0.25 -3.81
N ASP A 58 15.00 1.07 -2.92
CA ASP A 58 15.26 0.97 -1.48
C ASP A 58 13.97 1.16 -0.69
N ASN A 59 13.58 0.12 0.05
CA ASN A 59 12.39 0.15 0.89
C ASN A 59 12.56 0.99 2.15
N THR A 60 13.78 1.34 2.51
CA THR A 60 14.08 2.11 3.72
C THR A 60 13.91 3.61 3.49
N VAL A 61 13.96 4.02 2.23
CA VAL A 61 13.86 5.44 1.85
C VAL A 61 12.40 5.80 1.61
N GLY A 62 11.88 6.71 2.40
CA GLY A 62 10.57 7.32 2.18
C GLY A 62 10.61 8.36 1.08
N PHE A 63 9.45 8.89 0.72
CA PHE A 63 9.33 10.02 -0.17
C PHE A 63 9.77 11.29 0.55
N THR A 64 10.56 12.11 -0.11
CA THR A 64 10.90 13.45 0.36
C THR A 64 10.39 14.48 -0.65
N LYS A 65 10.26 15.71 -0.23
CA LYS A 65 9.88 16.81 -1.14
C LYS A 65 10.85 16.94 -2.30
N ASP A 66 12.12 16.57 -2.09
CA ASP A 66 13.16 16.64 -3.12
C ASP A 66 13.08 15.45 -4.10
N THR A 67 12.55 14.30 -3.68
CA THR A 67 12.32 13.14 -4.55
C THR A 67 11.01 13.24 -5.34
N THR A 68 10.09 14.09 -4.91
CA THR A 68 8.88 14.45 -5.63
C THR A 68 8.97 15.90 -6.08
N VAL A 69 9.68 16.15 -7.16
CA VAL A 69 10.04 17.50 -7.66
C VAL A 69 8.83 18.45 -7.75
N THR A 70 7.64 17.92 -7.97
CA THR A 70 6.39 18.68 -8.09
C THR A 70 5.51 18.62 -6.85
N GLY A 71 5.92 17.92 -5.79
CA GLY A 71 5.05 17.65 -4.63
C GLY A 71 3.93 16.66 -4.93
N THR A 72 4.11 15.81 -5.94
CA THR A 72 3.15 14.78 -6.37
C THR A 72 3.70 13.38 -6.17
N VAL A 73 2.80 12.39 -6.09
CA VAL A 73 3.12 10.97 -6.09
C VAL A 73 2.24 10.24 -7.09
N SER A 74 2.77 9.16 -7.67
CA SER A 74 1.95 8.27 -8.49
C SER A 74 1.18 7.31 -7.60
N VAL A 75 -0.10 7.14 -7.87
CA VAL A 75 -0.98 6.15 -7.23
C VAL A 75 -1.63 5.27 -8.28
N LEU A 76 -1.96 4.04 -7.89
CA LEU A 76 -2.58 3.06 -8.78
C LEU A 76 -4.04 2.84 -8.43
N TYR A 77 -4.90 2.92 -9.43
CA TYR A 77 -6.31 2.59 -9.35
C TYR A 77 -6.62 1.38 -10.22
N GLY A 78 -7.57 0.57 -9.78
CA GLY A 78 -8.06 -0.57 -10.55
C GLY A 78 -7.68 -1.91 -9.95
N LYS A 79 -8.04 -2.98 -10.66
CA LYS A 79 -7.72 -4.34 -10.23
C LYS A 79 -6.29 -4.67 -10.60
N MET A 80 -5.52 -5.08 -9.61
CA MET A 80 -4.11 -5.45 -9.79
C MET A 80 -3.75 -6.64 -8.92
N GLU A 81 -2.75 -7.36 -9.36
CA GLU A 81 -2.03 -8.35 -8.56
C GLU A 81 -0.64 -7.81 -8.28
N ALA A 82 -0.22 -7.81 -7.02
CA ALA A 82 1.04 -7.19 -6.61
C ALA A 82 1.69 -7.92 -5.44
N VAL A 83 2.98 -7.64 -5.26
CA VAL A 83 3.82 -8.07 -4.14
C VAL A 83 4.20 -6.84 -3.34
N THR A 84 4.10 -6.89 -2.03
CA THR A 84 4.46 -5.76 -1.16
C THR A 84 5.05 -6.21 0.18
N ASP A 85 5.91 -5.37 0.74
CA ASP A 85 6.38 -5.44 2.13
C ASP A 85 5.60 -4.51 3.07
N GLN A 86 4.65 -3.74 2.53
CA GLN A 86 3.84 -2.81 3.31
C GLN A 86 2.62 -3.50 3.91
N PHE A 87 2.87 -4.41 4.85
CA PHE A 87 1.85 -5.13 5.61
C PHE A 87 2.29 -5.31 7.06
N THR A 88 1.37 -5.75 7.89
CA THR A 88 1.62 -6.10 9.29
C THR A 88 0.88 -7.39 9.65
N GLY A 89 1.33 -8.05 10.69
CA GLY A 89 0.78 -9.33 11.12
C GLY A 89 1.18 -10.50 10.20
N THR A 90 0.31 -11.50 10.15
CA THR A 90 0.53 -12.75 9.41
C THR A 90 -0.67 -13.07 8.51
N PRO A 91 -0.93 -12.30 7.46
CA PRO A 91 -2.01 -12.60 6.54
C PRO A 91 -1.84 -13.99 5.90
N ALA A 92 -2.91 -14.77 5.91
CA ALA A 92 -2.98 -16.06 5.25
C ALA A 92 -3.64 -15.94 3.86
N ILE A 93 -3.44 -16.94 3.03
CA ILE A 93 -4.09 -17.00 1.70
C ILE A 93 -5.61 -16.96 1.88
N GLY A 94 -6.27 -16.08 1.15
CA GLY A 94 -7.71 -15.87 1.21
C GLY A 94 -8.17 -14.82 2.22
N ASP A 95 -7.27 -14.32 3.09
CA ASP A 95 -7.62 -13.27 4.04
C ASP A 95 -7.99 -11.98 3.33
N LYS A 96 -9.06 -11.36 3.82
CA LYS A 96 -9.41 -9.99 3.47
C LYS A 96 -8.40 -9.03 4.08
N LEU A 97 -7.93 -8.08 3.29
CA LEU A 97 -6.96 -7.06 3.71
C LEU A 97 -7.62 -5.70 3.81
N TYR A 98 -7.25 -5.00 4.86
CA TYR A 98 -7.73 -3.66 5.23
C TYR A 98 -6.52 -2.73 5.33
N VAL A 99 -6.74 -1.43 5.16
CA VAL A 99 -5.70 -0.41 5.31
C VAL A 99 -5.69 0.12 6.74
N LEU A 100 -4.54 0.07 7.39
CA LEU A 100 -4.32 0.68 8.70
C LEU A 100 -4.02 2.18 8.58
N ALA A 101 -4.10 2.90 9.70
CA ALA A 101 -3.72 4.32 9.75
C ALA A 101 -2.25 4.59 9.36
N THR A 102 -1.41 3.57 9.39
CA THR A 102 -0.01 3.61 8.92
C THR A 102 0.14 3.45 7.41
N GLY A 103 -0.93 3.18 6.68
CA GLY A 103 -0.88 2.87 5.25
C GLY A 103 -0.44 1.44 4.92
N LYS A 104 -0.26 0.59 5.92
CA LYS A 104 0.03 -0.83 5.73
C LYS A 104 -1.25 -1.66 5.61
N LEU A 105 -1.13 -2.79 4.93
CA LEU A 105 -2.21 -3.78 4.87
C LEU A 105 -2.18 -4.68 6.09
N ALA A 106 -3.35 -5.05 6.58
CA ALA A 106 -3.53 -6.03 7.66
C ALA A 106 -4.79 -6.86 7.45
N ASN A 107 -4.78 -8.09 7.96
CA ASN A 107 -6.00 -8.91 8.02
C ASN A 107 -6.84 -8.58 9.26
N ALA A 108 -7.99 -9.23 9.40
CA ALA A 108 -8.95 -9.00 10.47
C ALA A 108 -8.45 -9.33 11.88
N THR A 109 -7.33 -10.03 12.02
CA THR A 109 -6.74 -10.35 13.33
C THR A 109 -5.87 -9.24 13.90
N ASP A 110 -5.63 -8.16 13.14
CA ASP A 110 -4.92 -6.99 13.64
C ASP A 110 -5.74 -6.31 14.75
N ALA A 111 -5.08 -6.04 15.87
CA ALA A 111 -5.72 -5.47 17.06
C ALA A 111 -6.31 -4.08 16.86
N SER A 112 -5.85 -3.36 15.83
CA SER A 112 -6.43 -2.06 15.45
C SER A 112 -7.81 -2.20 14.80
N LEU A 113 -8.15 -3.40 14.31
CA LEU A 113 -9.41 -3.71 13.64
C LEU A 113 -10.26 -4.57 14.59
N ASP A 114 -10.95 -3.96 15.53
CA ASP A 114 -11.92 -4.67 16.35
C ASP A 114 -13.10 -5.19 15.51
N ALA A 115 -13.90 -6.10 16.08
CA ALA A 115 -15.00 -6.73 15.35
C ALA A 115 -16.04 -5.74 14.82
N ALA A 116 -16.27 -4.62 15.50
CA ALA A 116 -17.18 -3.57 15.06
C ALA A 116 -16.56 -2.76 13.92
N GLY A 117 -15.27 -2.43 14.03
CA GLY A 117 -14.52 -1.74 12.98
C GLY A 117 -14.42 -2.55 11.70
N GLN A 118 -14.20 -3.86 11.78
CA GLN A 118 -14.14 -4.75 10.63
C GLN A 118 -15.43 -4.77 9.80
N ALA A 119 -16.58 -4.72 10.46
CA ALA A 119 -17.88 -4.74 9.76
C ALA A 119 -18.10 -3.49 8.90
N ALA A 120 -17.50 -2.36 9.28
CA ALA A 120 -17.60 -1.08 8.57
C ALA A 120 -16.36 -0.80 7.67
N ALA A 121 -15.31 -1.61 7.78
CA ALA A 121 -14.07 -1.38 7.06
C ALA A 121 -14.16 -1.81 5.59
N ASN A 122 -13.51 -1.05 4.73
CA ASN A 122 -13.39 -1.40 3.32
C ASN A 122 -12.33 -2.48 3.11
N VAL A 123 -12.73 -3.60 2.54
CA VAL A 123 -11.79 -4.59 2.03
C VAL A 123 -11.15 -4.02 0.77
N VAL A 124 -9.84 -3.85 0.78
CA VAL A 124 -9.11 -3.28 -0.38
C VAL A 124 -8.42 -4.33 -1.20
N ALA A 125 -8.11 -5.49 -0.61
CA ALA A 125 -7.42 -6.57 -1.29
C ALA A 125 -7.71 -7.93 -0.62
N ILE A 126 -7.32 -9.00 -1.32
CA ILE A 126 -7.29 -10.38 -0.79
C ILE A 126 -5.86 -10.89 -0.86
N CYS A 127 -5.37 -11.47 0.22
CA CYS A 127 -4.05 -12.09 0.27
C CYS A 127 -4.04 -13.35 -0.62
N THR A 128 -3.11 -13.40 -1.57
CA THR A 128 -2.96 -14.54 -2.49
C THR A 128 -1.73 -15.39 -2.18
N LYS A 129 -0.80 -14.85 -1.40
CA LYS A 129 0.36 -15.59 -0.89
C LYS A 129 0.74 -15.05 0.48
N ALA A 130 0.87 -15.96 1.44
CA ALA A 130 1.30 -15.64 2.80
C ALA A 130 2.74 -15.09 2.82
N SER A 131 3.10 -14.46 3.93
CA SER A 131 4.42 -13.84 4.10
C SER A 131 5.56 -14.81 3.76
N THR A 132 6.44 -14.36 2.90
CA THR A 132 7.63 -15.08 2.43
C THR A 132 8.81 -14.13 2.39
N ALA A 133 9.99 -14.62 2.82
CA ALA A 133 11.22 -13.87 2.72
C ALA A 133 11.73 -13.86 1.27
N VAL A 134 12.12 -12.68 0.78
CA VAL A 134 12.71 -12.50 -0.55
C VAL A 134 13.95 -11.60 -0.44
N GLU A 135 14.88 -11.77 -1.38
CA GLU A 135 16.01 -10.86 -1.54
C GLU A 135 15.57 -9.64 -2.38
N TRP A 136 15.84 -8.44 -1.85
CA TRP A 136 15.51 -7.19 -2.51
C TRP A 136 16.65 -6.19 -2.37
N PHE A 137 17.36 -5.94 -3.46
CA PHE A 137 18.54 -5.05 -3.50
C PHE A 137 19.53 -5.28 -2.35
N GLY A 138 19.91 -6.55 -2.12
CA GLY A 138 20.88 -6.94 -1.09
C GLY A 138 20.32 -7.10 0.32
N ASN A 139 19.02 -6.86 0.52
CA ASN A 139 18.35 -7.03 1.81
C ASN A 139 17.32 -8.16 1.74
N THR A 140 17.22 -8.94 2.81
CA THR A 140 16.13 -9.90 2.98
C THR A 140 14.94 -9.20 3.58
N ILE A 141 13.81 -9.20 2.88
CA ILE A 141 12.55 -8.61 3.34
C ILE A 141 11.43 -9.63 3.29
N ASN A 142 10.43 -9.46 4.15
CA ASN A 142 9.21 -10.25 4.09
C ASN A 142 8.19 -9.55 3.21
N VAL A 143 7.55 -10.32 2.34
CA VAL A 143 6.52 -9.82 1.42
C VAL A 143 5.29 -10.70 1.45
N ILE A 144 4.15 -10.13 1.10
CA ILE A 144 2.92 -10.85 0.75
C ILE A 144 2.57 -10.58 -0.71
N GLU A 145 1.78 -11.47 -1.30
CA GLU A 145 1.12 -11.17 -2.58
C GLU A 145 -0.37 -10.95 -2.33
N TYR A 146 -0.95 -10.06 -3.11
CA TYR A 146 -2.37 -9.73 -3.01
C TYR A 146 -2.99 -9.39 -4.37
N VAL A 147 -4.29 -9.50 -4.43
CA VAL A 147 -5.11 -8.97 -5.53
C VAL A 147 -6.08 -7.94 -4.97
N THR A 148 -6.20 -6.80 -5.62
CA THR A 148 -7.18 -5.78 -5.23
C THR A 148 -8.60 -6.22 -5.59
N VAL A 149 -9.54 -5.83 -4.78
CA VAL A 149 -10.97 -6.13 -5.01
C VAL A 149 -11.67 -5.07 -5.84
#